data_9e14b621fbd10a8a46882e6cd5a74e04
#
_entry.id   9e14b621fbd10a8a46882e6cd5a74e04
#
_cell.length_a   1.000
_cell.length_b   1.000
_cell.length_c   1.000
_cell.angle_alpha   90.00
_cell.angle_beta   90.00
_cell.angle_gamma   90.00
#
_symmetry.space_group_name_H-M   'P 1'
#
loop_
_entity.id
_entity.type
_entity.pdbx_description
1 polymer ?
#
loop_
_entity_poly.entity_id
_entity_poly.type
_entity_poly.pdbx_seq_one_letter_code
_entity_poly.pdbx_strand_id
1 'polypeptide(L)'
;IGVLSLALVPVFQMVTNLPPFLGVLLGLVILWFYTDLMYSKLHMHESQKLRISQLLPNIDLATIFFFLGILMAVGALETSGQLGIMSAFLDKHVHEPYLISFVIGALSSCVDNVALVAATMGMYPIVEQVADLSPYAQFFVSDGGFWTFLAYCAVTGGSILIIGSATGVTVMGLEKIDFMYYTKRFSILALIGYCCGAG
;
A
#
# COMPACT_ATOMS: atom_id res chain seq x y z
N ILE A 1 -13.45 -19.10 -2.64
CA ILE A 1 -13.24 -18.89 -1.20
C ILE A 1 -12.12 -17.86 -0.99
N GLY A 2 -10.91 -18.05 -1.55
CA GLY A 2 -9.78 -17.14 -1.35
C GLY A 2 -10.08 -15.68 -1.71
N VAL A 3 -10.62 -15.42 -2.91
CA VAL A 3 -10.99 -14.06 -3.35
C VAL A 3 -12.05 -13.44 -2.42
N LEU A 4 -13.06 -14.23 -2.04
CA LEU A 4 -14.10 -13.76 -1.11
C LEU A 4 -13.52 -13.45 0.26
N SER A 5 -12.58 -14.26 0.74
CA SER A 5 -11.87 -14.04 2.00
C SER A 5 -11.12 -12.70 2.00
N LEU A 6 -10.40 -12.38 0.91
CA LEU A 6 -9.70 -11.10 0.75
C LEU A 6 -10.68 -9.91 0.67
N ALA A 7 -11.80 -10.08 -0.04
CA ALA A 7 -12.83 -9.04 -0.15
C ALA A 7 -13.53 -8.72 1.19
N LEU A 8 -13.55 -9.69 2.11
CA LEU A 8 -14.14 -9.52 3.44
C LEU A 8 -13.20 -8.88 4.46
N VAL A 9 -11.91 -8.71 4.17
CA VAL A 9 -10.94 -8.11 5.11
C VAL A 9 -11.34 -6.70 5.56
N PRO A 10 -11.78 -5.77 4.69
CA PRO A 10 -12.24 -4.45 5.13
C PRO A 10 -13.46 -4.53 6.07
N VAL A 11 -14.40 -5.43 5.78
CA VAL A 11 -15.57 -5.65 6.64
C VAL A 11 -15.15 -6.19 8.01
N PHE A 12 -14.22 -7.14 8.04
CA PHE A 12 -13.65 -7.64 9.29
C PHE A 12 -13.01 -6.52 10.11
N GLN A 13 -12.23 -5.64 9.49
CA GLN A 13 -11.63 -4.49 10.15
C GLN A 13 -12.68 -3.54 10.73
N MET A 14 -13.73 -3.21 9.97
CA MET A 14 -14.79 -2.32 10.43
C MET A 14 -15.57 -2.88 11.64
N VAL A 15 -15.78 -4.20 11.68
CA VAL A 15 -16.54 -4.86 12.75
C VAL A 15 -15.70 -5.08 14.01
N THR A 16 -14.42 -5.45 13.83
CA THR A 16 -13.55 -5.86 14.95
C THR A 16 -12.62 -4.76 15.45
N ASN A 17 -12.41 -3.69 14.66
CA ASN A 17 -11.38 -2.66 14.87
C ASN A 17 -9.95 -3.24 15.03
N LEU A 18 -9.72 -4.46 14.51
CA LEU A 18 -8.42 -5.11 14.52
C LEU A 18 -7.64 -4.80 13.23
N PRO A 19 -6.30 -4.88 13.26
CA PRO A 19 -5.48 -4.66 12.08
C PRO A 19 -5.86 -5.58 10.92
N PRO A 20 -5.86 -5.08 9.66
CA PRO A 20 -6.31 -5.84 8.48
C PRO A 20 -5.59 -7.17 8.26
N PHE A 21 -4.30 -7.25 8.65
CA PHE A 21 -3.51 -8.48 8.48
C PHE A 21 -4.10 -9.68 9.25
N LEU A 22 -4.78 -9.44 10.38
CA LEU A 22 -5.46 -10.51 11.13
C LEU A 22 -6.66 -11.07 10.34
N GLY A 23 -7.37 -10.22 9.60
CA GLY A 23 -8.43 -10.65 8.68
C GLY A 23 -7.89 -11.52 7.54
N VAL A 24 -6.73 -11.15 6.98
CA VAL A 24 -6.04 -11.94 5.96
C VAL A 24 -5.59 -13.30 6.51
N LEU A 25 -5.00 -13.32 7.70
CA LEU A 25 -4.58 -14.57 8.37
C LEU A 25 -5.77 -15.48 8.67
N LEU A 26 -6.88 -14.92 9.17
CA LEU A 26 -8.12 -15.68 9.40
C LEU A 26 -8.61 -16.32 8.10
N GLY A 27 -8.66 -15.53 7.02
CA GLY A 27 -9.03 -16.00 5.70
C GLY A 27 -8.13 -17.12 5.18
N LEU A 28 -6.82 -17.00 5.41
CA LEU A 28 -5.84 -18.03 5.05
C LEU A 28 -6.08 -19.32 5.84
N VAL A 29 -6.34 -19.25 7.15
CA VAL A 29 -6.64 -20.41 8.00
C VAL A 29 -7.91 -21.11 7.52
N ILE A 30 -8.97 -20.37 7.22
CA ILE A 30 -10.22 -20.94 6.69
C ILE A 30 -9.98 -21.62 5.35
N LEU A 31 -9.22 -21.00 4.46
CA LEU A 31 -8.88 -21.57 3.17
C LEU A 31 -8.07 -22.85 3.34
N TRP A 32 -7.10 -22.86 4.23
CA TRP A 32 -6.29 -24.02 4.53
C TRP A 32 -7.13 -25.19 5.04
N PHE A 33 -7.94 -24.93 6.06
CA PHE A 33 -8.82 -25.94 6.64
C PHE A 33 -9.79 -26.53 5.59
N TYR A 34 -10.38 -25.66 4.77
CA TYR A 34 -11.26 -26.09 3.69
C TYR A 34 -10.55 -26.97 2.65
N THR A 35 -9.37 -26.56 2.22
CA THR A 35 -8.60 -27.32 1.22
C THR A 35 -8.14 -28.66 1.76
N ASP A 36 -7.74 -28.73 3.03
CA ASP A 36 -7.31 -29.98 3.67
C ASP A 36 -8.48 -30.95 3.81
N LEU A 37 -9.66 -30.49 4.23
CA LEU A 37 -10.87 -31.29 4.26
C LEU A 37 -11.31 -31.79 2.87
N MET A 38 -11.22 -30.93 1.87
CA MET A 38 -11.56 -31.29 0.49
C MET A 38 -10.63 -32.37 -0.05
N TYR A 39 -9.33 -32.24 0.17
CA TYR A 39 -8.35 -33.22 -0.30
C TYR A 39 -8.42 -34.54 0.46
N SER A 40 -8.82 -34.53 1.74
CA SER A 40 -9.03 -35.76 2.50
C SER A 40 -10.22 -36.60 1.97
N LYS A 41 -11.27 -35.89 1.46
CA LYS A 41 -12.45 -36.56 0.87
C LYS A 41 -12.24 -37.08 -0.55
N LEU A 42 -11.39 -36.44 -1.36
CA LEU A 42 -11.25 -36.67 -2.78
C LEU A 42 -10.24 -37.81 -3.11
N HIS A 43 -9.59 -38.43 -2.15
CA HIS A 43 -8.58 -39.53 -2.38
C HIS A 43 -7.59 -39.20 -3.51
N MET A 44 -7.23 -37.93 -3.68
CA MET A 44 -6.29 -37.51 -4.74
C MET A 44 -4.87 -37.92 -4.41
N HIS A 45 -4.09 -38.25 -5.46
CA HIS A 45 -2.65 -38.52 -5.33
C HIS A 45 -1.93 -37.38 -4.63
N GLU A 46 -0.97 -37.67 -3.77
CA GLU A 46 -0.22 -36.69 -2.98
C GLU A 46 0.44 -35.59 -3.82
N SER A 47 0.85 -35.93 -5.04
CA SER A 47 1.44 -35.00 -6.00
C SER A 47 0.48 -33.90 -6.54
N GLN A 48 -0.83 -34.10 -6.37
CA GLN A 48 -1.87 -33.16 -6.83
C GLN A 48 -2.46 -32.30 -5.70
N LYS A 49 -2.06 -32.57 -4.46
CA LYS A 49 -2.54 -31.81 -3.30
C LYS A 49 -1.74 -30.52 -3.16
N LEU A 50 -2.37 -29.39 -3.41
CA LEU A 50 -1.82 -28.06 -3.13
C LEU A 50 -1.82 -27.82 -1.60
N ARG A 51 -0.94 -28.48 -0.89
CA ARG A 51 -0.78 -28.24 0.56
C ARG A 51 0.03 -26.96 0.79
N ILE A 52 -0.30 -26.22 1.86
CA ILE A 52 0.43 -25.01 2.25
C ILE A 52 1.93 -25.29 2.43
N SER A 53 2.29 -26.47 2.97
CA SER A 53 3.70 -26.88 3.07
C SER A 53 4.46 -26.94 1.75
N GLN A 54 3.77 -27.13 0.63
CA GLN A 54 4.36 -27.12 -0.72
C GLN A 54 4.38 -25.72 -1.33
N LEU A 55 3.59 -24.79 -0.81
CA LEU A 55 3.57 -23.39 -1.24
C LEU A 55 4.59 -22.52 -0.49
N LEU A 56 4.96 -22.90 0.73
CA LEU A 56 5.94 -22.17 1.54
C LEU A 56 7.28 -21.92 0.82
N PRO A 57 7.87 -22.87 0.06
CA PRO A 57 9.10 -22.61 -0.69
C PRO A 57 8.97 -21.58 -1.81
N ASN A 58 7.73 -21.28 -2.25
CA ASN A 58 7.44 -20.31 -3.30
C ASN A 58 7.21 -18.88 -2.76
N ILE A 59 7.38 -18.68 -1.44
CA ILE A 59 7.30 -17.35 -0.85
C ILE A 59 8.47 -16.50 -1.37
N ASP A 60 8.16 -15.35 -1.91
CA ASP A 60 9.15 -14.40 -2.38
C ASP A 60 9.83 -13.67 -1.22
N LEU A 61 10.89 -14.28 -0.70
CA LEU A 61 11.71 -13.70 0.37
C LEU A 61 12.39 -12.40 -0.08
N ALA A 62 12.67 -12.24 -1.38
CA ALA A 62 13.31 -11.03 -1.87
C ALA A 62 12.39 -9.81 -1.69
N THR A 63 11.11 -9.94 -1.99
CA THR A 63 10.11 -8.90 -1.72
C THR A 63 9.98 -8.60 -0.23
N ILE A 64 10.00 -9.61 0.65
CA ILE A 64 9.94 -9.39 2.11
C ILE A 64 11.16 -8.59 2.59
N PHE A 65 12.37 -8.98 2.19
CA PHE A 65 13.59 -8.26 2.56
C PHE A 65 13.66 -6.87 1.93
N PHE A 66 13.12 -6.69 0.73
CA PHE A 66 13.01 -5.39 0.09
C PHE A 66 12.16 -4.42 0.92
N PHE A 67 10.95 -4.82 1.33
CA PHE A 67 10.11 -3.99 2.19
C PHE A 67 10.71 -3.76 3.56
N LEU A 68 11.35 -4.77 4.17
CA LEU A 68 12.07 -4.61 5.43
C LEU A 68 13.17 -3.56 5.29
N GLY A 69 13.98 -3.63 4.24
CA GLY A 69 15.04 -2.67 3.97
C GLY A 69 14.52 -1.24 3.81
N ILE A 70 13.41 -1.06 3.08
CA ILE A 70 12.76 0.25 2.92
C ILE A 70 12.29 0.80 4.28
N LEU A 71 11.58 0.01 5.07
CA LEU A 71 11.06 0.45 6.37
C LEU A 71 12.20 0.79 7.34
N MET A 72 13.29 0.03 7.31
CA MET A 72 14.50 0.35 8.09
C MET A 72 15.14 1.66 7.64
N ALA A 73 15.23 1.90 6.33
CA ALA A 73 15.79 3.14 5.78
C ALA A 73 14.92 4.36 6.17
N VAL A 74 13.59 4.24 6.07
CA VAL A 74 12.66 5.29 6.50
C VAL A 74 12.79 5.56 8.00
N GLY A 75 12.85 4.52 8.84
CA GLY A 75 13.08 4.67 10.28
C GLY A 75 14.42 5.34 10.61
N ALA A 76 15.47 5.07 9.85
CA ALA A 76 16.75 5.75 10.01
C ALA A 76 16.68 7.24 9.63
N LEU A 77 15.94 7.59 8.57
CA LEU A 77 15.70 8.99 8.16
C LEU A 77 14.85 9.74 9.20
N GLU A 78 13.85 9.07 9.78
CA GLU A 78 13.03 9.63 10.85
C GLU A 78 13.87 9.91 12.10
N THR A 79 14.62 8.93 12.59
CA THR A 79 15.47 9.08 13.77
C THR A 79 16.62 10.08 13.59
N SER A 80 17.10 10.27 12.36
CA SER A 80 18.10 11.30 12.03
C SER A 80 17.51 12.72 11.93
N GLY A 81 16.18 12.88 12.03
CA GLY A 81 15.47 14.16 11.92
C GLY A 81 15.36 14.70 10.51
N GLN A 82 15.81 13.97 9.49
CA GLN A 82 15.78 14.42 8.09
C GLN A 82 14.36 14.57 7.56
N LEU A 83 13.46 13.68 7.98
CA LEU A 83 12.04 13.77 7.58
C LEU A 83 11.38 15.03 8.17
N GLY A 84 11.74 15.43 9.39
CA GLY A 84 11.27 16.69 9.99
C GLY A 84 11.76 17.94 9.27
N ILE A 85 12.99 17.92 8.73
CA ILE A 85 13.50 19.03 7.89
C ILE A 85 12.69 19.10 6.58
N MET A 86 12.36 17.96 6.01
CA MET A 86 11.63 17.85 4.75
C MET A 86 10.17 18.30 4.90
N SER A 87 9.51 17.94 6.02
CA SER A 87 8.16 18.43 6.34
C SER A 87 8.13 19.96 6.52
N ALA A 88 9.08 20.48 7.30
CA ALA A 88 9.19 21.93 7.49
C ALA A 88 9.45 22.70 6.17
N PHE A 89 10.21 22.11 5.26
CA PHE A 89 10.42 22.68 3.93
C PHE A 89 9.13 22.70 3.10
N LEU A 90 8.37 21.59 3.10
CA LEU A 90 7.10 21.49 2.40
C LEU A 90 6.07 22.46 2.99
N ASP A 91 5.95 22.50 4.30
CA ASP A 91 5.02 23.40 5.00
C ASP A 91 5.33 24.89 4.72
N LYS A 92 6.60 25.22 4.62
CA LYS A 92 7.02 26.60 4.32
C LYS A 92 6.71 27.03 2.89
N HIS A 93 6.78 26.12 1.91
CA HIS A 93 6.65 26.46 0.50
C HIS A 93 5.29 26.16 -0.10
N VAL A 94 4.60 25.13 0.40
CA VAL A 94 3.34 24.64 -0.17
C VAL A 94 2.14 24.98 0.71
N HIS A 95 2.27 24.95 2.03
CA HIS A 95 1.26 25.37 3.05
C HIS A 95 -0.13 24.73 2.95
N GLU A 96 -0.41 23.93 1.92
CA GLU A 96 -1.72 23.33 1.67
C GLU A 96 -1.60 21.82 1.79
N PRO A 97 -2.25 21.16 2.81
CA PRO A 97 -2.10 19.72 3.03
C PRO A 97 -2.50 18.85 1.83
N TYR A 98 -3.54 19.23 1.11
CA TYR A 98 -3.97 18.50 -0.09
C TYR A 98 -2.95 18.58 -1.21
N LEU A 99 -2.35 19.78 -1.41
CA LEU A 99 -1.33 19.96 -2.44
C LEU A 99 -0.04 19.19 -2.07
N ILE A 100 0.30 19.14 -0.78
CA ILE A 100 1.41 18.30 -0.29
C ILE A 100 1.15 16.83 -0.62
N SER A 101 -0.04 16.30 -0.29
CA SER A 101 -0.42 14.92 -0.61
C SER A 101 -0.41 14.65 -2.12
N PHE A 102 -0.87 15.61 -2.92
CA PHE A 102 -0.85 15.51 -4.38
C PHE A 102 0.57 15.44 -4.92
N VAL A 103 1.49 16.28 -4.48
CA VAL A 103 2.89 16.25 -4.92
C VAL A 103 3.57 14.96 -4.48
N ILE A 104 3.36 14.54 -3.24
CA ILE A 104 3.89 13.28 -2.71
C ILE A 104 3.34 12.09 -3.53
N GLY A 105 2.04 12.08 -3.83
CA GLY A 105 1.44 11.04 -4.66
C GLY A 105 1.98 11.03 -6.09
N ALA A 106 2.27 12.17 -6.69
CA ALA A 106 2.93 12.22 -8.00
C ALA A 106 4.34 11.60 -7.96
N LEU A 107 5.09 11.76 -6.85
CA LEU A 107 6.38 11.10 -6.63
C LEU A 107 6.25 9.58 -6.52
N SER A 108 5.07 9.06 -6.11
CA SER A 108 4.78 7.63 -6.09
C SER A 108 4.85 6.98 -7.47
N SER A 109 4.81 7.74 -8.54
CA SER A 109 5.04 7.21 -9.89
C SER A 109 6.45 6.61 -10.09
N CYS A 110 7.43 7.11 -9.33
CA CYS A 110 8.84 6.70 -9.41
C CYS A 110 9.31 5.90 -8.19
N VAL A 111 8.68 6.14 -7.04
CA VAL A 111 9.03 5.51 -5.75
C VAL A 111 7.90 4.60 -5.33
N ASP A 112 8.23 3.46 -4.74
CA ASP A 112 7.21 2.54 -4.24
C ASP A 112 6.24 3.24 -3.26
N ASN A 113 4.94 3.03 -3.47
CA ASN A 113 3.88 3.69 -2.73
C ASN A 113 3.93 3.38 -1.22
N VAL A 114 4.34 2.17 -0.82
CA VAL A 114 4.45 1.79 0.60
C VAL A 114 5.57 2.57 1.29
N ALA A 115 6.74 2.67 0.63
CA ALA A 115 7.86 3.45 1.11
C ALA A 115 7.53 4.92 1.28
N LEU A 116 6.81 5.48 0.29
CA LEU A 116 6.44 6.88 0.27
C LEU A 116 5.43 7.22 1.37
N VAL A 117 4.41 6.39 1.57
CA VAL A 117 3.43 6.57 2.65
C VAL A 117 4.13 6.44 4.01
N ALA A 118 5.01 5.45 4.20
CA ALA A 118 5.76 5.28 5.44
C ALA A 118 6.65 6.51 5.74
N ALA A 119 7.35 7.05 4.74
CA ALA A 119 8.12 8.28 4.88
C ALA A 119 7.25 9.48 5.25
N THR A 120 6.07 9.60 4.65
CA THR A 120 5.13 10.68 4.94
C THR A 120 4.58 10.58 6.36
N MET A 121 4.32 9.38 6.87
CA MET A 121 3.93 9.17 8.27
C MET A 121 5.05 9.58 9.25
N GLY A 122 6.31 9.39 8.89
CA GLY A 122 7.46 9.89 9.65
C GLY A 122 7.67 11.41 9.55
N MET A 123 7.17 12.04 8.46
CA MET A 123 7.20 13.49 8.28
C MET A 123 6.09 14.22 9.06
N TYR A 124 4.89 13.64 9.07
CA TYR A 124 3.69 14.20 9.67
C TYR A 124 3.14 13.21 10.70
N PRO A 125 3.39 13.43 12.00
CA PRO A 125 2.87 12.54 13.03
C PRO A 125 1.34 12.66 13.11
N ILE A 126 0.67 11.55 13.41
CA ILE A 126 -0.77 11.54 13.65
C ILE A 126 -1.07 12.34 14.93
N VAL A 127 -1.93 13.33 14.82
CA VAL A 127 -2.34 14.17 15.94
C VAL A 127 -3.53 13.55 16.65
N GLU A 128 -3.49 13.50 17.99
CA GLU A 128 -4.64 13.06 18.78
C GLU A 128 -5.80 14.06 18.66
N GLN A 129 -7.02 13.56 18.60
CA GLN A 129 -8.22 14.37 18.46
C GLN A 129 -8.53 15.07 19.79
N VAL A 130 -8.19 16.35 19.90
CA VAL A 130 -8.44 17.22 21.07
C VAL A 130 -9.40 18.33 20.66
N ALA A 131 -10.19 18.86 21.61
CA ALA A 131 -11.26 19.82 21.34
C ALA A 131 -10.81 21.16 20.73
N ASP A 132 -9.55 21.58 20.94
CA ASP A 132 -9.02 22.88 20.51
C ASP A 132 -7.87 22.76 19.47
N LEU A 133 -7.99 21.84 18.51
CA LEU A 133 -7.02 21.72 17.42
C LEU A 133 -7.13 22.88 16.43
N SER A 134 -5.97 23.39 15.99
CA SER A 134 -5.94 24.37 14.89
C SER A 134 -6.54 23.74 13.61
N PRO A 135 -7.16 24.53 12.71
CA PRO A 135 -7.70 24.00 11.45
C PRO A 135 -6.68 23.21 10.63
N TYR A 136 -5.43 23.59 10.66
CA TYR A 136 -4.33 22.87 10.01
C TYR A 136 -4.04 21.52 10.66
N ALA A 137 -4.02 21.44 11.98
CA ALA A 137 -3.76 20.19 12.71
C ALA A 137 -4.89 19.16 12.56
N GLN A 138 -6.12 19.60 12.29
CA GLN A 138 -7.27 18.74 12.03
C GLN A 138 -7.10 17.85 10.79
N PHE A 139 -6.29 18.25 9.81
CA PHE A 139 -6.00 17.43 8.64
C PHE A 139 -5.17 16.19 8.98
N PHE A 140 -4.37 16.24 10.05
CA PHE A 140 -3.43 15.18 10.45
C PHE A 140 -3.97 14.26 11.55
N VAL A 141 -5.23 14.37 11.91
CA VAL A 141 -5.91 13.41 12.81
C VAL A 141 -6.02 12.04 12.12
N SER A 142 -6.18 10.96 12.90
CA SER A 142 -6.21 9.57 12.40
C SER A 142 -7.12 9.35 11.19
N ASP A 143 -8.31 10.00 11.15
CA ASP A 143 -9.24 9.94 10.01
C ASP A 143 -9.27 11.26 9.23
N GLY A 144 -8.22 12.05 9.34
CA GLY A 144 -8.12 13.36 8.70
C GLY A 144 -8.05 13.30 7.17
N GLY A 145 -8.50 14.37 6.52
CA GLY A 145 -8.53 14.48 5.07
C GLY A 145 -7.18 14.27 4.40
N PHE A 146 -6.09 14.66 5.08
CA PHE A 146 -4.72 14.45 4.59
C PHE A 146 -4.41 12.97 4.33
N TRP A 147 -4.68 12.10 5.29
CA TRP A 147 -4.36 10.67 5.20
C TRP A 147 -5.20 9.94 4.16
N THR A 148 -6.50 10.26 4.11
CA THR A 148 -7.41 9.70 3.12
C THR A 148 -7.00 10.10 1.70
N PHE A 149 -6.69 11.37 1.52
CA PHE A 149 -6.27 11.89 0.22
C PHE A 149 -4.86 11.41 -0.17
N LEU A 150 -3.94 11.34 0.78
CA LEU A 150 -2.61 10.76 0.57
C LEU A 150 -2.70 9.31 0.11
N ALA A 151 -3.53 8.49 0.75
CA ALA A 151 -3.73 7.09 0.36
C ALA A 151 -4.22 6.98 -1.09
N TYR A 152 -5.20 7.80 -1.48
CA TYR A 152 -5.66 7.90 -2.86
C TYR A 152 -4.52 8.29 -3.81
N CYS A 153 -3.81 9.38 -3.50
CA CYS A 153 -2.74 9.91 -4.33
C CYS A 153 -1.55 8.95 -4.46
N ALA A 154 -1.15 8.28 -3.38
CA ALA A 154 -0.05 7.33 -3.41
C ALA A 154 -0.37 6.10 -4.27
N VAL A 155 -1.57 5.54 -4.14
CA VAL A 155 -1.98 4.34 -4.91
C VAL A 155 -2.17 4.66 -6.39
N THR A 156 -2.91 5.74 -6.70
CA THR A 156 -3.18 6.12 -8.09
C THR A 156 -1.95 6.71 -8.77
N GLY A 157 -1.13 7.48 -8.04
CA GLY A 157 0.14 8.02 -8.52
C GLY A 157 1.12 6.92 -8.98
N GLY A 158 1.21 5.82 -8.24
CA GLY A 158 2.04 4.66 -8.60
C GLY A 158 1.68 4.04 -9.96
N SER A 159 0.45 4.23 -10.43
CA SER A 159 0.01 3.74 -11.74
C SER A 159 0.47 4.63 -12.92
N ILE A 160 0.94 5.84 -12.68
CA ILE A 160 1.33 6.77 -13.76
C ILE A 160 2.50 6.21 -14.56
N LEU A 161 3.57 5.77 -13.90
CA LEU A 161 4.75 5.17 -14.55
C LEU A 161 4.89 3.67 -14.33
N ILE A 162 3.97 3.04 -13.60
CA ILE A 162 3.96 1.62 -13.20
C ILE A 162 5.17 1.18 -12.36
N ILE A 163 6.32 1.85 -12.47
CA ILE A 163 7.54 1.55 -11.69
C ILE A 163 7.29 1.77 -10.19
N GLY A 164 6.49 2.75 -9.83
CA GLY A 164 6.13 3.05 -8.44
C GLY A 164 5.20 2.02 -7.78
N SER A 165 4.82 0.96 -8.47
CA SER A 165 3.96 -0.10 -7.95
C SER A 165 4.58 -1.48 -8.13
N ALA A 166 4.96 -2.14 -7.04
CA ALA A 166 5.51 -3.49 -7.07
C ALA A 166 4.55 -4.49 -7.78
N THR A 167 3.25 -4.36 -7.54
CA THR A 167 2.22 -5.18 -8.21
C THR A 167 2.14 -4.87 -9.70
N GLY A 168 2.25 -3.60 -10.08
CA GLY A 168 2.27 -3.16 -11.47
C GLY A 168 3.46 -3.72 -12.25
N VAL A 169 4.65 -3.66 -11.66
CA VAL A 169 5.88 -4.25 -12.24
C VAL A 169 5.74 -5.77 -12.39
N THR A 170 5.16 -6.44 -11.40
CA THR A 170 4.91 -7.89 -11.44
C THR A 170 3.97 -8.26 -12.60
N VAL A 171 2.85 -7.57 -12.74
CA VAL A 171 1.90 -7.78 -13.84
C VAL A 171 2.55 -7.52 -15.19
N MET A 172 3.31 -6.44 -15.31
CA MET A 172 4.06 -6.11 -16.53
C MET A 172 5.05 -7.23 -16.91
N GLY A 173 5.72 -7.82 -15.93
CA GLY A 173 6.62 -8.96 -16.14
C GLY A 173 5.90 -10.23 -16.59
N LEU A 174 4.75 -10.55 -15.98
CA LEU A 174 3.94 -11.71 -16.32
C LEU A 174 3.33 -11.61 -17.73
N GLU A 175 2.81 -10.44 -18.08
CA GLU A 175 2.19 -10.18 -19.39
C GLU A 175 3.23 -9.79 -20.47
N LYS A 176 4.52 -9.72 -20.12
CA LYS A 176 5.62 -9.33 -21.01
C LYS A 176 5.38 -7.98 -21.70
N ILE A 177 4.77 -7.05 -20.98
CA ILE A 177 4.53 -5.69 -21.46
C ILE A 177 5.81 -4.87 -21.29
N ASP A 178 6.27 -4.22 -22.37
CA ASP A 178 7.43 -3.33 -22.30
C ASP A 178 7.07 -2.01 -21.61
N PHE A 179 8.00 -1.53 -20.76
CA PHE A 179 7.83 -0.26 -20.02
C PHE A 179 7.53 0.93 -20.94
N MET A 180 8.22 1.00 -22.07
CA MET A 180 8.02 2.10 -23.05
C MET A 180 6.62 2.04 -23.69
N TYR A 181 6.10 0.84 -23.93
CA TYR A 181 4.75 0.64 -24.41
C TYR A 181 3.71 1.12 -23.39
N TYR A 182 3.88 0.73 -22.11
CA TYR A 182 3.01 1.19 -21.04
C TYR A 182 3.01 2.71 -20.94
N THR A 183 4.19 3.32 -20.86
CA THR A 183 4.36 4.76 -20.71
C THR A 183 3.69 5.54 -21.83
N LYS A 184 3.84 5.11 -23.08
CA LYS A 184 3.20 5.79 -24.23
C LYS A 184 1.68 5.61 -24.31
N ARG A 185 1.16 4.48 -23.84
CA ARG A 185 -0.24 4.11 -24.04
C ARG A 185 -1.12 4.39 -22.82
N PHE A 186 -0.62 4.12 -21.63
CA PHE A 186 -1.42 4.12 -20.40
C PHE A 186 -1.08 5.26 -19.45
N SER A 187 0.16 5.75 -19.41
CA SER A 187 0.56 6.79 -18.46
C SER A 187 -0.24 8.07 -18.57
N ILE A 188 -0.62 8.48 -19.79
CA ILE A 188 -1.44 9.69 -19.99
C ILE A 188 -2.85 9.47 -19.41
N LEU A 189 -3.45 8.31 -19.63
CA LEU A 189 -4.75 7.96 -19.06
C LEU A 189 -4.70 7.88 -17.54
N ALA A 190 -3.64 7.28 -16.99
CA ALA A 190 -3.42 7.19 -15.55
C ALA A 190 -3.23 8.60 -14.94
N LEU A 191 -2.47 9.47 -15.60
CA LEU A 191 -2.29 10.86 -15.17
C LEU A 191 -3.62 11.66 -15.18
N ILE A 192 -4.42 11.50 -16.23
CA ILE A 192 -5.75 12.13 -16.29
C ILE A 192 -6.62 11.61 -15.14
N GLY A 193 -6.65 10.28 -14.93
CA GLY A 193 -7.39 9.67 -13.81
C GLY A 193 -6.91 10.18 -12.44
N TYR A 194 -5.59 10.31 -12.26
CA TYR A 194 -4.99 10.87 -11.06
C TYR A 194 -5.45 12.32 -10.80
N CYS A 195 -5.37 13.19 -11.80
CA CYS A 195 -5.77 14.58 -11.67
C CYS A 195 -7.30 14.74 -11.50
N CYS A 196 -8.11 14.00 -12.25
CA CYS A 196 -9.58 14.08 -12.15
C CYS A 196 -10.13 13.53 -10.83
N GLY A 197 -9.48 12.56 -10.24
CA GLY A 197 -9.92 12.03 -8.95
C GLY A 197 -9.38 12.83 -7.75
N ALA A 198 -8.39 13.71 -7.97
CA ALA A 198 -7.85 14.61 -6.95
C ALA A 198 -8.59 15.95 -6.87
N GLY A 199 -9.39 16.32 -7.88
CA GLY A 199 -10.21 17.55 -7.93
C GLY A 199 -11.65 17.24 -7.62
#